data_fcb02f7a5fb6947a924840db905d30e0
#
_entry.id   fcb02f7a5fb6947a924840db905d30e0
#
_cell.length_a   1.000
_cell.length_b   1.000
_cell.length_c   1.000
_cell.angle_alpha   90.00
_cell.angle_beta   90.00
_cell.angle_gamma   90.00
#
_symmetry.space_group_name_H-M   'P 1'
#
loop_
_entity.id
_entity.type
_entity.pdbx_description
1 polymer ?
#
loop_
_entity_poly.entity_id
_entity_poly.type
_entity_poly.pdbx_seq_one_letter_code
_entity_poly.pdbx_strand_id
1 'polypeptide(L)'
;MWAYNETFYQIYPIGFCGAPTHNDGVTMHRILKIADWAGYLEELGIGSIILNPIFESDNHGYDTRDLTKIDCRLGTNEDFQTVCETLHSHNIKIMLDGVFNHVGRGFWAFQDVLEKKWDSPYKDWFYINFDGNSAYNDGFWYEGWEGHYELVKLNLQNPAVTDHLLSCIKMWIETFGIDGLRLDVAYSLDHNFMRRLRSFCEEIKPGFALVGEVLFGDYNLIVNNEMLHSCTNYECYKGLYSSFNSMNLFEIAHSLNRQYGPEQWCIYRGKHLMTFADNHDVTRLASILTNKRHIPLAYGLLFGMPGIPCIYYGSEWGEEGTKSPDNDYALRPCFDAPKPNDLTDLIRRLIALRRESDALCSGSYRNIVITNHQLIFERKTEKEQFLVAVNASDCEFTVGCVDGNASDCEFTAGHHELNGTYEQILSFENETITSGKDTSVQELNGQLVLPAYSIRYLKRAL
;
A
#
# COMPACT_ATOMS: atom_id res chain seq x y z
N MET A 1 16.96 -0.05 4.23
CA MET A 1 16.13 -0.04 2.97
C MET A 1 15.39 1.28 2.90
N TRP A 2 15.60 2.04 1.84
CA TRP A 2 15.01 3.38 1.66
C TRP A 2 13.48 3.39 1.80
N ALA A 3 12.81 2.37 1.24
CA ALA A 3 11.34 2.26 1.24
C ALA A 3 10.70 2.29 2.65
N TYR A 4 11.43 1.97 3.71
CA TYR A 4 10.89 1.93 5.07
C TYR A 4 10.53 3.31 5.65
N ASN A 5 11.20 4.35 5.15
CA ASN A 5 11.01 5.72 5.62
C ASN A 5 10.10 6.56 4.71
N GLU A 6 9.72 6.01 3.55
CA GLU A 6 8.92 6.72 2.57
C GLU A 6 7.42 6.61 2.82
N THR A 7 6.68 7.54 2.23
CA THR A 7 5.25 7.42 1.98
C THR A 7 5.05 7.14 0.51
N PHE A 8 4.33 6.08 0.20
CA PHE A 8 4.02 5.69 -1.16
C PHE A 8 2.69 6.28 -1.63
N TYR A 9 2.62 6.55 -2.93
CA TYR A 9 1.40 6.95 -3.62
C TYR A 9 1.12 5.96 -4.75
N GLN A 10 0.00 5.27 -4.68
CA GLN A 10 -0.36 4.23 -5.64
C GLN A 10 -1.26 4.79 -6.72
N ILE A 11 -0.92 4.54 -7.99
CA ILE A 11 -1.68 4.94 -9.17
C ILE A 11 -2.03 3.69 -9.99
N TYR A 12 -3.29 3.57 -10.42
CA TYR A 12 -3.72 2.61 -11.43
C TYR A 12 -3.78 3.31 -12.80
N PRO A 13 -2.74 3.18 -13.67
CA PRO A 13 -2.54 4.06 -14.82
C PRO A 13 -3.63 4.00 -15.87
N ILE A 14 -4.19 2.81 -16.18
CA ILE A 14 -5.26 2.67 -17.17
C ILE A 14 -6.46 3.54 -16.79
N GLY A 15 -6.91 3.48 -15.54
CA GLY A 15 -8.00 4.32 -15.05
C GLY A 15 -7.59 5.78 -14.91
N PHE A 16 -6.49 6.05 -14.18
CA PHE A 16 -5.99 7.40 -13.93
C PHE A 16 -5.78 8.23 -15.19
N CYS A 17 -5.21 7.62 -16.23
CA CYS A 17 -4.96 8.28 -17.51
C CYS A 17 -6.18 8.30 -18.44
N GLY A 18 -7.32 7.73 -18.05
CA GLY A 18 -8.54 7.69 -18.87
C GLY A 18 -8.37 6.83 -20.12
N ALA A 19 -7.59 5.76 -20.04
CA ALA A 19 -7.45 4.81 -21.14
C ALA A 19 -8.71 3.94 -21.28
N PRO A 20 -9.07 3.47 -22.49
CA PRO A 20 -10.19 2.56 -22.67
C PRO A 20 -9.93 1.23 -21.93
N THR A 21 -11.02 0.58 -21.46
CA THR A 21 -10.93 -0.67 -20.69
C THR A 21 -10.43 -1.83 -21.54
N HIS A 22 -10.79 -1.89 -22.81
CA HIS A 22 -10.29 -2.88 -23.76
C HIS A 22 -9.20 -2.26 -24.63
N ASN A 23 -8.16 -3.03 -24.89
CA ASN A 23 -7.09 -2.62 -25.77
C ASN A 23 -7.61 -2.51 -27.22
N ASP A 24 -7.62 -1.30 -27.73
CA ASP A 24 -8.09 -0.96 -29.07
C ASP A 24 -6.97 -0.92 -30.13
N GLY A 25 -5.72 -1.19 -29.70
CA GLY A 25 -4.53 -1.15 -30.56
C GLY A 25 -4.10 0.26 -30.98
N VAL A 26 -4.70 1.31 -30.41
CA VAL A 26 -4.40 2.70 -30.74
C VAL A 26 -3.41 3.29 -29.77
N THR A 27 -2.24 3.69 -30.27
CA THR A 27 -1.22 4.36 -29.44
C THR A 27 -1.63 5.79 -29.11
N MET A 28 -1.70 6.08 -27.80
CA MET A 28 -2.03 7.40 -27.27
C MET A 28 -1.11 7.73 -26.09
N HIS A 29 -0.55 8.93 -26.06
CA HIS A 29 0.46 9.36 -25.08
C HIS A 29 -0.14 9.76 -23.72
N ARG A 30 -1.06 8.96 -23.19
CA ARG A 30 -1.83 9.28 -21.95
C ARG A 30 -1.00 9.20 -20.68
N ILE A 31 0.04 8.35 -20.67
CA ILE A 31 0.88 8.12 -19.49
C ILE A 31 1.65 9.38 -19.05
N LEU A 32 1.89 10.32 -19.98
CA LEU A 32 2.53 11.60 -19.69
C LEU A 32 1.78 12.42 -18.64
N LYS A 33 0.49 12.19 -18.46
CA LYS A 33 -0.29 12.78 -17.38
C LYS A 33 0.29 12.51 -15.98
N ILE A 34 0.97 11.38 -15.78
CA ILE A 34 1.64 11.08 -14.51
C ILE A 34 2.79 12.07 -14.26
N ALA A 35 3.51 12.45 -15.31
CA ALA A 35 4.55 13.50 -15.23
C ALA A 35 3.96 14.87 -14.86
N ASP A 36 2.79 15.21 -15.40
CA ASP A 36 2.10 16.47 -15.06
C ASP A 36 1.73 16.58 -13.57
N TRP A 37 1.60 15.44 -12.88
CA TRP A 37 1.30 15.40 -11.46
C TRP A 37 2.52 15.42 -10.52
N ALA A 38 3.74 15.37 -11.08
CA ALA A 38 4.97 15.29 -10.29
C ALA A 38 5.09 16.44 -9.27
N GLY A 39 4.78 17.67 -9.68
CA GLY A 39 4.81 18.84 -8.79
C GLY A 39 3.80 18.74 -7.64
N TYR A 40 2.60 18.24 -7.89
CA TYR A 40 1.60 18.02 -6.85
C TYR A 40 2.06 16.92 -5.85
N LEU A 41 2.62 15.83 -6.35
CA LEU A 41 3.12 14.74 -5.52
C LEU A 41 4.29 15.21 -4.63
N GLU A 42 5.20 16.01 -5.17
CA GLU A 42 6.29 16.64 -4.40
C GLU A 42 5.74 17.57 -3.31
N GLU A 43 4.76 18.43 -3.65
CA GLU A 43 4.09 19.31 -2.68
C GLU A 43 3.36 18.55 -1.59
N LEU A 44 2.71 17.44 -1.94
CA LEU A 44 2.08 16.52 -0.97
C LEU A 44 3.11 15.87 -0.06
N GLY A 45 4.37 15.78 -0.49
CA GLY A 45 5.47 15.17 0.25
C GLY A 45 5.71 13.70 -0.10
N ILE A 46 5.19 13.22 -1.22
CA ILE A 46 5.39 11.83 -1.66
C ILE A 46 6.84 11.61 -2.06
N GLY A 47 7.46 10.56 -1.51
CA GLY A 47 8.83 10.15 -1.86
C GLY A 47 8.89 8.99 -2.84
N SER A 48 7.77 8.29 -3.06
CA SER A 48 7.71 7.13 -3.97
C SER A 48 6.32 6.90 -4.52
N ILE A 49 6.25 6.42 -5.77
CA ILE A 49 5.00 5.96 -6.37
C ILE A 49 5.03 4.46 -6.64
N ILE A 50 3.85 3.84 -6.58
CA ILE A 50 3.59 2.50 -7.13
C ILE A 50 2.67 2.67 -8.33
N LEU A 51 3.13 2.20 -9.49
CA LEU A 51 2.31 2.12 -10.70
C LEU A 51 1.80 0.68 -10.85
N ASN A 52 0.48 0.50 -10.74
CA ASN A 52 -0.16 -0.75 -11.15
C ASN A 52 0.13 -1.02 -12.64
N PRO A 53 -0.21 -2.20 -13.21
CA PRO A 53 0.36 -2.63 -14.49
C PRO A 53 0.29 -1.59 -15.60
N ILE A 54 1.39 -1.41 -16.30
CA ILE A 54 1.58 -0.44 -17.40
C ILE A 54 1.95 -1.10 -18.72
N PHE A 55 2.21 -2.41 -18.70
CA PHE A 55 2.67 -3.13 -19.88
C PHE A 55 1.51 -3.57 -20.78
N GLU A 56 1.81 -3.84 -22.05
CA GLU A 56 0.83 -4.21 -23.07
C GLU A 56 -0.06 -5.35 -22.58
N SER A 57 -1.37 -5.13 -22.60
CA SER A 57 -2.38 -6.02 -22.02
C SER A 57 -3.65 -6.07 -22.84
N ASP A 58 -4.53 -7.06 -22.58
CA ASP A 58 -5.82 -7.16 -23.27
C ASP A 58 -6.85 -6.16 -22.70
N ASN A 59 -6.92 -6.04 -21.36
CA ASN A 59 -7.96 -5.27 -20.69
C ASN A 59 -7.42 -4.45 -19.49
N HIS A 60 -7.20 -5.11 -18.32
CA HIS A 60 -6.99 -4.44 -17.05
C HIS A 60 -5.51 -4.32 -16.62
N GLY A 61 -4.59 -4.70 -17.49
CA GLY A 61 -3.15 -4.64 -17.21
C GLY A 61 -2.58 -5.91 -16.56
N TYR A 62 -3.36 -6.64 -15.77
CA TYR A 62 -2.94 -7.92 -15.19
C TYR A 62 -2.98 -9.08 -16.20
N ASP A 63 -3.67 -8.91 -17.31
CA ASP A 63 -3.72 -9.82 -18.46
C ASP A 63 -2.67 -9.43 -19.53
N THR A 64 -1.41 -9.44 -19.11
CA THR A 64 -0.26 -8.95 -19.87
C THR A 64 -0.03 -9.75 -21.15
N ARG A 65 0.21 -9.05 -22.27
CA ARG A 65 0.58 -9.59 -23.59
C ARG A 65 2.08 -9.54 -23.84
N ASP A 66 2.73 -8.47 -23.39
CA ASP A 66 4.15 -8.21 -23.61
C ASP A 66 4.73 -7.36 -22.47
N LEU A 67 5.67 -7.92 -21.73
CA LEU A 67 6.33 -7.25 -20.60
C LEU A 67 7.43 -6.26 -21.02
N THR A 68 7.72 -6.15 -22.32
CA THR A 68 8.77 -5.27 -22.84
C THR A 68 8.21 -3.97 -23.44
N LYS A 69 6.90 -3.86 -23.58
CA LYS A 69 6.21 -2.75 -24.20
C LYS A 69 5.22 -2.10 -23.24
N ILE A 70 5.25 -0.77 -23.18
CA ILE A 70 4.18 -0.01 -22.53
C ILE A 70 2.88 -0.24 -23.30
N ASP A 71 1.77 -0.39 -22.58
CA ASP A 71 0.44 -0.55 -23.17
C ASP A 71 0.14 0.60 -24.14
N CYS A 72 -0.21 0.27 -25.37
CA CYS A 72 -0.41 1.28 -26.41
C CYS A 72 -1.49 2.31 -26.03
N ARG A 73 -2.50 1.91 -25.24
CA ARG A 73 -3.52 2.83 -24.72
C ARG A 73 -2.92 3.89 -23.77
N LEU A 74 -1.79 3.61 -23.14
CA LEU A 74 -1.06 4.50 -22.23
C LEU A 74 0.01 5.31 -22.98
N GLY A 75 0.77 4.69 -23.89
CA GLY A 75 1.84 5.38 -24.59
C GLY A 75 2.88 4.46 -25.21
N THR A 76 4.11 4.96 -25.23
CA THR A 76 5.30 4.25 -25.70
C THR A 76 6.32 4.10 -24.57
N ASN A 77 7.37 3.31 -24.81
CA ASN A 77 8.48 3.19 -23.87
C ASN A 77 9.19 4.55 -23.66
N GLU A 78 9.27 5.36 -24.69
CA GLU A 78 9.87 6.71 -24.64
C GLU A 78 9.03 7.67 -23.80
N ASP A 79 7.68 7.59 -23.89
CA ASP A 79 6.78 8.35 -23.01
C ASP A 79 7.00 7.98 -21.54
N PHE A 80 7.09 6.67 -21.25
CA PHE A 80 7.29 6.22 -19.89
C PHE A 80 8.70 6.60 -19.36
N GLN A 81 9.71 6.56 -20.20
CA GLN A 81 11.03 7.09 -19.84
C GLN A 81 10.96 8.57 -19.43
N THR A 82 10.22 9.38 -20.19
CA THR A 82 9.96 10.79 -19.85
C THR A 82 9.27 10.94 -18.50
N VAL A 83 8.27 10.11 -18.21
CA VAL A 83 7.60 10.06 -16.89
C VAL A 83 8.61 9.77 -15.78
N CYS A 84 9.46 8.75 -15.97
CA CYS A 84 10.46 8.37 -14.98
C CYS A 84 11.49 9.47 -14.73
N GLU A 85 12.02 10.09 -15.77
CA GLU A 85 12.95 11.21 -15.68
C GLU A 85 12.33 12.39 -14.92
N THR A 86 11.07 12.71 -15.21
CA THR A 86 10.33 13.79 -14.53
C THR A 86 10.14 13.48 -13.04
N LEU A 87 9.66 12.29 -12.69
CA LEU A 87 9.47 11.90 -11.29
C LEU A 87 10.78 11.90 -10.51
N HIS A 88 11.86 11.37 -11.09
CA HIS A 88 13.17 11.40 -10.47
C HIS A 88 13.70 12.83 -10.25
N SER A 89 13.42 13.76 -11.18
CA SER A 89 13.79 15.18 -11.03
C SER A 89 13.08 15.86 -9.85
N HIS A 90 11.92 15.33 -9.42
CA HIS A 90 11.17 15.70 -8.22
C HIS A 90 11.53 14.82 -7.01
N ASN A 91 12.62 14.05 -7.05
CA ASN A 91 13.05 13.12 -5.99
C ASN A 91 12.01 12.04 -5.64
N ILE A 92 11.15 11.68 -6.58
CA ILE A 92 10.13 10.64 -6.41
C ILE A 92 10.65 9.33 -7.02
N LYS A 93 10.76 8.28 -6.20
CA LYS A 93 11.16 6.93 -6.62
C LYS A 93 10.00 6.19 -7.27
N ILE A 94 10.32 5.24 -8.14
CA ILE A 94 9.31 4.54 -8.95
C ILE A 94 9.37 3.05 -8.67
N MET A 95 8.22 2.50 -8.30
CA MET A 95 7.99 1.07 -8.14
C MET A 95 6.94 0.63 -9.16
N LEU A 96 7.25 -0.40 -9.95
CA LEU A 96 6.30 -0.99 -10.91
C LEU A 96 5.63 -2.23 -10.32
N ASP A 97 4.43 -2.51 -10.83
CA ASP A 97 3.75 -3.77 -10.56
C ASP A 97 4.35 -4.89 -11.42
N GLY A 98 4.85 -5.92 -10.76
CA GLY A 98 5.42 -7.11 -11.37
C GLY A 98 4.39 -8.25 -11.38
N VAL A 99 3.70 -8.41 -12.50
CA VAL A 99 2.73 -9.49 -12.70
C VAL A 99 3.47 -10.71 -13.25
N PHE A 100 3.90 -11.60 -12.35
CA PHE A 100 4.76 -12.75 -12.70
C PHE A 100 4.12 -14.12 -12.45
N ASN A 101 2.97 -14.17 -11.77
CA ASN A 101 2.25 -15.41 -11.54
C ASN A 101 1.54 -15.90 -12.80
N HIS A 102 1.05 -14.98 -13.61
CA HIS A 102 0.22 -15.26 -14.78
C HIS A 102 0.42 -14.20 -15.86
N VAL A 103 -0.09 -14.48 -17.06
CA VAL A 103 -0.14 -13.59 -18.22
C VAL A 103 -1.51 -13.67 -18.87
N GLY A 104 -1.86 -12.69 -19.71
CA GLY A 104 -3.06 -12.75 -20.53
C GLY A 104 -3.01 -13.84 -21.60
N ARG A 105 -4.15 -14.24 -22.10
CA ARG A 105 -4.23 -15.17 -23.23
C ARG A 105 -3.57 -14.62 -24.51
N GLY A 106 -3.50 -13.29 -24.63
CA GLY A 106 -2.79 -12.60 -25.72
C GLY A 106 -1.27 -12.64 -25.61
N PHE A 107 -0.68 -13.20 -24.53
CA PHE A 107 0.77 -13.30 -24.36
C PHE A 107 1.41 -14.12 -25.49
N TRP A 108 2.44 -13.57 -26.11
CA TRP A 108 3.02 -14.09 -27.34
C TRP A 108 3.43 -15.57 -27.27
N ALA A 109 3.98 -16.03 -26.14
CA ALA A 109 4.36 -17.44 -25.96
C ALA A 109 3.12 -18.35 -25.82
N PHE A 110 2.04 -17.86 -25.20
CA PHE A 110 0.81 -18.63 -25.12
C PHE A 110 0.08 -18.67 -26.46
N GLN A 111 0.14 -17.61 -27.26
CA GLN A 111 -0.37 -17.59 -28.63
C GLN A 111 0.33 -18.61 -29.52
N ASP A 112 1.64 -18.80 -29.39
CA ASP A 112 2.37 -19.86 -30.07
C ASP A 112 1.89 -21.25 -29.62
N VAL A 113 1.60 -21.45 -28.33
CA VAL A 113 1.00 -22.71 -27.85
C VAL A 113 -0.40 -22.92 -28.41
N LEU A 114 -1.24 -21.89 -28.49
CA LEU A 114 -2.58 -21.98 -29.09
C LEU A 114 -2.50 -22.40 -30.55
N GLU A 115 -1.51 -21.94 -31.31
CA GLU A 115 -1.32 -22.27 -32.72
C GLU A 115 -0.70 -23.67 -32.91
N LYS A 116 0.44 -23.93 -32.25
CA LYS A 116 1.29 -25.11 -32.50
C LYS A 116 1.03 -26.30 -31.58
N LYS A 117 0.24 -26.07 -30.51
CA LYS A 117 -0.12 -27.11 -29.53
C LYS A 117 1.14 -27.81 -28.98
N TRP A 118 1.19 -29.12 -29.14
CA TRP A 118 2.28 -29.96 -28.65
C TRP A 118 3.66 -29.58 -29.23
N ASP A 119 3.70 -29.05 -30.45
CA ASP A 119 4.92 -28.67 -31.15
C ASP A 119 5.48 -27.31 -30.74
N SER A 120 4.76 -26.56 -29.90
CA SER A 120 5.26 -25.29 -29.39
C SER A 120 6.48 -25.47 -28.49
N PRO A 121 7.56 -24.70 -28.68
CA PRO A 121 8.71 -24.69 -27.76
C PRO A 121 8.35 -24.05 -26.40
N TYR A 122 7.21 -23.36 -26.28
CA TYR A 122 6.77 -22.66 -25.07
C TYR A 122 5.73 -23.43 -24.26
N LYS A 123 5.35 -24.66 -24.65
CA LYS A 123 4.32 -25.42 -23.92
C LYS A 123 4.66 -25.64 -22.44
N ASP A 124 5.93 -25.80 -22.11
CA ASP A 124 6.41 -26.02 -20.74
C ASP A 124 6.55 -24.70 -19.94
N TRP A 125 6.27 -23.55 -20.56
CA TRP A 125 6.18 -22.27 -19.86
C TRP A 125 4.91 -22.14 -19.01
N PHE A 126 3.94 -23.02 -19.29
CA PHE A 126 2.63 -23.04 -18.65
C PHE A 126 2.35 -24.46 -18.12
N TYR A 127 1.37 -24.59 -17.26
CA TYR A 127 0.89 -25.89 -16.80
C TYR A 127 -0.22 -26.38 -17.76
N ILE A 128 0.10 -27.22 -18.70
CA ILE A 128 -0.76 -27.69 -19.79
C ILE A 128 -1.04 -29.17 -19.69
N ASN A 129 -2.28 -29.60 -19.99
CA ASN A 129 -2.68 -30.98 -20.19
C ASN A 129 -3.35 -31.11 -21.56
N PHE A 130 -2.67 -31.78 -22.50
CA PHE A 130 -3.16 -31.99 -23.85
C PHE A 130 -4.26 -33.06 -23.98
N ASP A 131 -4.50 -33.85 -22.93
CA ASP A 131 -5.63 -34.79 -22.88
C ASP A 131 -6.94 -34.12 -22.38
N GLY A 132 -6.88 -32.87 -21.96
CA GLY A 132 -7.99 -32.07 -21.47
C GLY A 132 -8.50 -31.03 -22.46
N ASN A 133 -9.40 -30.16 -22.00
CA ASN A 133 -9.85 -29.00 -22.74
C ASN A 133 -10.08 -27.81 -21.82
N SER A 134 -9.90 -26.61 -22.32
CA SER A 134 -10.14 -25.38 -21.58
C SER A 134 -11.60 -24.90 -21.72
N ALA A 135 -11.98 -23.92 -20.92
CA ALA A 135 -13.26 -23.20 -21.05
C ALA A 135 -13.40 -22.48 -22.41
N TYR A 136 -12.28 -22.20 -23.07
CA TYR A 136 -12.24 -21.57 -24.41
C TYR A 136 -12.24 -22.58 -25.57
N ASN A 137 -12.36 -23.88 -25.27
CA ASN A 137 -12.32 -24.95 -26.26
C ASN A 137 -11.02 -24.99 -27.09
N ASP A 138 -9.89 -24.81 -26.42
CA ASP A 138 -8.55 -24.73 -27.04
C ASP A 138 -8.02 -26.09 -27.52
N GLY A 139 -8.66 -27.22 -27.16
CA GLY A 139 -8.19 -28.57 -27.42
C GLY A 139 -7.08 -29.04 -26.49
N PHE A 140 -6.82 -28.32 -25.40
CA PHE A 140 -6.03 -28.70 -24.26
C PHE A 140 -6.50 -27.93 -23.01
N TRP A 141 -6.21 -28.46 -21.82
CA TRP A 141 -6.43 -27.77 -20.56
C TRP A 141 -5.15 -27.06 -20.14
N TYR A 142 -5.30 -25.93 -19.44
CA TYR A 142 -4.19 -25.22 -18.78
C TYR A 142 -4.64 -24.66 -17.44
N GLU A 143 -3.69 -24.41 -16.55
CA GLU A 143 -3.95 -23.78 -15.25
C GLU A 143 -4.08 -22.26 -15.42
N GLY A 144 -5.21 -21.71 -14.95
CA GLY A 144 -5.41 -20.27 -14.77
C GLY A 144 -5.21 -19.87 -13.32
N TRP A 145 -5.03 -18.57 -13.05
CA TRP A 145 -4.96 -18.06 -11.69
C TRP A 145 -6.34 -18.21 -11.00
N GLU A 146 -6.39 -19.01 -9.93
CA GLU A 146 -7.60 -19.24 -9.11
C GLU A 146 -8.88 -19.55 -9.91
N GLY A 147 -8.75 -20.22 -11.06
CA GLY A 147 -9.86 -20.57 -11.94
C GLY A 147 -10.22 -19.53 -13.00
N HIS A 148 -9.49 -18.43 -13.04
CA HIS A 148 -9.57 -17.39 -14.06
C HIS A 148 -8.75 -17.80 -15.28
N TYR A 149 -9.40 -18.39 -16.30
CA TYR A 149 -8.73 -18.91 -17.50
C TYR A 149 -8.23 -17.81 -18.45
N GLU A 150 -8.69 -16.57 -18.31
CA GLU A 150 -8.14 -15.41 -19.00
C GLU A 150 -6.73 -15.03 -18.49
N LEU A 151 -6.36 -15.50 -17.30
CA LEU A 151 -5.08 -15.29 -16.64
C LEU A 151 -4.30 -16.60 -16.57
N VAL A 152 -3.50 -16.84 -17.63
CA VAL A 152 -2.78 -18.11 -17.84
C VAL A 152 -1.57 -18.18 -16.91
N LYS A 153 -1.53 -19.20 -16.03
CA LYS A 153 -0.48 -19.32 -15.02
C LYS A 153 0.87 -19.69 -15.65
N LEU A 154 1.91 -18.95 -15.27
CA LEU A 154 3.29 -19.20 -15.67
C LEU A 154 3.93 -20.29 -14.81
N ASN A 155 4.72 -21.15 -15.43
CA ASN A 155 5.54 -22.14 -14.74
C ASN A 155 6.87 -21.50 -14.29
N LEU A 156 6.89 -20.90 -13.11
CA LEU A 156 8.08 -20.24 -12.54
C LEU A 156 9.19 -21.24 -12.16
N GLN A 157 8.95 -22.55 -12.21
CA GLN A 157 9.98 -23.56 -12.03
C GLN A 157 10.75 -23.82 -13.33
N ASN A 158 10.22 -23.38 -14.48
CA ASN A 158 10.93 -23.46 -15.75
C ASN A 158 11.99 -22.36 -15.84
N PRO A 159 13.29 -22.70 -15.99
CA PRO A 159 14.37 -21.72 -16.07
C PRO A 159 14.20 -20.72 -17.22
N ALA A 160 13.66 -21.13 -18.37
CA ALA A 160 13.47 -20.23 -19.50
C ALA A 160 12.41 -19.16 -19.21
N VAL A 161 11.35 -19.47 -18.44
CA VAL A 161 10.37 -18.49 -17.97
C VAL A 161 11.05 -17.50 -17.03
N THR A 162 11.77 -17.99 -16.04
CA THR A 162 12.46 -17.13 -15.07
C THR A 162 13.50 -16.24 -15.76
N ASP A 163 14.28 -16.76 -16.70
CA ASP A 163 15.27 -15.99 -17.46
C ASP A 163 14.59 -14.89 -18.30
N HIS A 164 13.46 -15.19 -18.94
CA HIS A 164 12.67 -14.19 -19.66
C HIS A 164 12.19 -13.06 -18.74
N LEU A 165 11.57 -13.41 -17.60
CA LEU A 165 11.08 -12.42 -16.65
C LEU A 165 12.21 -11.54 -16.10
N LEU A 166 13.36 -12.13 -15.73
CA LEU A 166 14.53 -11.40 -15.25
C LEU A 166 15.12 -10.49 -16.34
N SER A 167 15.08 -10.91 -17.61
CA SER A 167 15.53 -10.05 -18.72
C SER A 167 14.63 -8.84 -18.92
N CYS A 168 13.31 -9.00 -18.76
CA CYS A 168 12.36 -7.88 -18.78
C CYS A 168 12.63 -6.90 -17.63
N ILE A 169 12.82 -7.40 -16.41
CA ILE A 169 13.13 -6.58 -15.23
C ILE A 169 14.45 -5.82 -15.41
N LYS A 170 15.46 -6.49 -15.96
CA LYS A 170 16.73 -5.83 -16.30
C LYS A 170 16.51 -4.65 -17.24
N MET A 171 15.72 -4.84 -18.30
CA MET A 171 15.38 -3.77 -19.24
C MET A 171 14.63 -2.64 -18.51
N TRP A 172 13.68 -2.92 -17.61
CA TRP A 172 12.97 -1.90 -16.85
C TRP A 172 13.92 -1.07 -15.97
N ILE A 173 14.89 -1.74 -15.30
CA ILE A 173 15.90 -1.04 -14.48
C ILE A 173 16.81 -0.19 -15.34
N GLU A 174 17.35 -0.75 -16.45
CA GLU A 174 18.33 -0.06 -17.29
C GLU A 174 17.73 1.04 -18.17
N THR A 175 16.49 0.85 -18.66
CA THR A 175 15.84 1.79 -19.57
C THR A 175 15.03 2.85 -18.82
N PHE A 176 14.24 2.43 -17.82
CA PHE A 176 13.34 3.34 -17.11
C PHE A 176 13.89 3.82 -15.76
N GLY A 177 14.96 3.18 -15.26
CA GLY A 177 15.60 3.57 -14.01
C GLY A 177 14.76 3.25 -12.76
N ILE A 178 13.78 2.33 -12.82
CA ILE A 178 12.88 2.03 -11.70
C ILE A 178 13.63 1.62 -10.43
N ASP A 179 13.02 1.88 -9.26
CA ASP A 179 13.64 1.73 -7.94
C ASP A 179 13.13 0.52 -7.16
N GLY A 180 12.09 -0.14 -7.64
CA GLY A 180 11.51 -1.29 -6.98
C GLY A 180 10.38 -1.96 -7.76
N LEU A 181 9.89 -3.07 -7.21
CA LEU A 181 8.72 -3.80 -7.70
C LEU A 181 7.73 -4.07 -6.56
N ARG A 182 6.45 -3.88 -6.85
CA ARG A 182 5.34 -4.50 -6.13
C ARG A 182 5.04 -5.80 -6.86
N LEU A 183 5.09 -6.94 -6.18
CA LEU A 183 4.81 -8.24 -6.78
C LEU A 183 3.34 -8.58 -6.60
N ASP A 184 2.63 -8.68 -7.69
CA ASP A 184 1.25 -9.13 -7.75
C ASP A 184 1.12 -10.57 -7.23
N VAL A 185 0.07 -10.84 -6.45
CA VAL A 185 -0.24 -12.14 -5.82
C VAL A 185 1.00 -12.89 -5.29
N ALA A 186 1.85 -12.18 -4.54
CA ALA A 186 3.14 -12.71 -4.08
C ALA A 186 3.02 -13.99 -3.26
N TYR A 187 1.89 -14.24 -2.63
CA TYR A 187 1.59 -15.49 -1.91
C TYR A 187 1.51 -16.73 -2.84
N SER A 188 1.32 -16.53 -4.15
CA SER A 188 1.26 -17.59 -5.16
C SER A 188 2.58 -17.80 -5.94
N LEU A 189 3.58 -16.92 -5.73
CA LEU A 189 4.85 -17.01 -6.46
C LEU A 189 5.75 -18.11 -5.90
N ASP A 190 6.53 -18.75 -6.79
CA ASP A 190 7.55 -19.72 -6.39
C ASP A 190 8.64 -19.05 -5.53
N HIS A 191 8.98 -19.63 -4.38
CA HIS A 191 9.97 -19.08 -3.46
C HIS A 191 11.39 -19.03 -4.04
N ASN A 192 11.76 -19.98 -4.91
CA ASN A 192 13.09 -19.96 -5.55
C ASN A 192 13.15 -18.85 -6.60
N PHE A 193 12.06 -18.61 -7.32
CA PHE A 193 11.93 -17.43 -8.19
C PHE A 193 12.13 -16.13 -7.38
N MET A 194 11.46 -15.97 -6.24
CA MET A 194 11.59 -14.75 -5.41
C MET A 194 13.02 -14.57 -4.88
N ARG A 195 13.71 -15.65 -4.46
CA ARG A 195 15.12 -15.57 -4.03
C ARG A 195 16.04 -15.16 -5.19
N ARG A 196 15.80 -15.75 -6.35
CA ARG A 196 16.57 -15.41 -7.55
C ARG A 196 16.33 -13.98 -7.99
N LEU A 197 15.06 -13.54 -7.99
CA LEU A 197 14.68 -12.16 -8.27
C LEU A 197 15.38 -11.18 -7.31
N ARG A 198 15.36 -11.47 -6.00
CA ARG A 198 16.02 -10.64 -4.99
C ARG A 198 17.50 -10.44 -5.28
N SER A 199 18.23 -11.54 -5.49
CA SER A 199 19.66 -11.50 -5.75
C SER A 199 19.98 -10.77 -7.06
N PHE A 200 19.21 -11.06 -8.10
CA PHE A 200 19.37 -10.43 -9.42
C PHE A 200 19.15 -8.92 -9.40
N CYS A 201 18.08 -8.46 -8.76
CA CYS A 201 17.81 -7.03 -8.66
C CYS A 201 18.87 -6.29 -7.83
N GLU A 202 19.33 -6.89 -6.72
CA GLU A 202 20.36 -6.31 -5.87
C GLU A 202 21.71 -6.19 -6.59
N GLU A 203 22.04 -7.15 -7.48
CA GLU A 203 23.25 -7.12 -8.31
C GLU A 203 23.20 -5.97 -9.33
N ILE A 204 22.05 -5.75 -10.00
CA ILE A 204 21.92 -4.72 -11.05
C ILE A 204 21.79 -3.32 -10.43
N LYS A 205 20.96 -3.18 -9.39
CA LYS A 205 20.69 -1.91 -8.72
C LYS A 205 20.67 -2.11 -7.21
N PRO A 206 21.81 -1.92 -6.53
CA PRO A 206 21.86 -2.05 -5.06
C PRO A 206 20.81 -1.22 -4.35
N GLY A 207 20.11 -1.85 -3.41
CA GLY A 207 19.01 -1.23 -2.69
C GLY A 207 17.68 -1.24 -3.43
N PHE A 208 17.52 -2.02 -4.50
CA PHE A 208 16.26 -2.19 -5.21
C PHE A 208 15.19 -2.79 -4.29
N ALA A 209 14.03 -2.13 -4.17
CA ALA A 209 12.98 -2.52 -3.23
C ALA A 209 12.03 -3.58 -3.82
N LEU A 210 11.68 -4.59 -3.02
CA LEU A 210 10.69 -5.60 -3.37
C LEU A 210 9.59 -5.61 -2.30
N VAL A 211 8.35 -5.35 -2.71
CA VAL A 211 7.14 -5.38 -1.87
C VAL A 211 6.16 -6.38 -2.48
N GLY A 212 5.65 -7.32 -1.71
CA GLY A 212 4.68 -8.30 -2.21
C GLY A 212 3.24 -7.91 -1.87
N GLU A 213 2.32 -8.19 -2.77
CA GLU A 213 0.93 -8.24 -2.38
C GLU A 213 0.63 -9.57 -1.69
N VAL A 214 0.15 -9.49 -0.44
CA VAL A 214 -0.24 -10.66 0.34
C VAL A 214 -1.56 -10.38 1.05
N LEU A 215 -2.56 -11.16 0.71
CA LEU A 215 -3.91 -10.97 1.26
C LEU A 215 -4.07 -11.62 2.64
N PHE A 216 -3.39 -12.75 2.89
CA PHE A 216 -3.52 -13.57 4.09
C PHE A 216 -2.28 -14.46 4.30
N GLY A 217 -2.21 -15.09 5.47
CA GLY A 217 -1.15 -16.03 5.82
C GLY A 217 -0.05 -15.46 6.71
N ASP A 218 1.04 -16.22 6.84
CA ASP A 218 2.21 -15.79 7.61
C ASP A 218 3.20 -15.03 6.73
N TYR A 219 3.27 -13.72 6.89
CA TYR A 219 4.16 -12.86 6.11
C TYR A 219 5.66 -13.19 6.32
N ASN A 220 6.03 -13.87 7.41
CA ASN A 220 7.42 -14.28 7.65
C ASN A 220 7.94 -15.25 6.57
N LEU A 221 7.06 -16.00 5.94
CA LEU A 221 7.43 -16.98 4.90
C LEU A 221 8.13 -16.30 3.72
N ILE A 222 7.73 -15.08 3.37
CA ILE A 222 8.24 -14.36 2.19
C ILE A 222 8.88 -13.00 2.50
N VAL A 223 8.54 -12.36 3.62
CA VAL A 223 9.20 -11.11 4.05
C VAL A 223 10.38 -11.47 4.94
N ASN A 224 11.56 -11.58 4.33
CA ASN A 224 12.80 -11.96 4.98
C ASN A 224 14.01 -11.45 4.18
N ASN A 225 15.21 -11.76 4.65
CA ASN A 225 16.46 -11.28 4.02
C ASN A 225 16.75 -11.86 2.64
N GLU A 226 16.08 -12.97 2.26
CA GLU A 226 16.33 -13.67 1.00
C GLU A 226 15.31 -13.35 -0.11
N MET A 227 14.11 -12.91 0.27
CA MET A 227 12.99 -12.68 -0.66
C MET A 227 12.52 -11.23 -0.65
N LEU A 228 11.44 -10.91 0.03
CA LEU A 228 10.83 -9.59 -0.02
C LEU A 228 11.26 -8.70 1.15
N HIS A 229 11.34 -7.41 0.93
CA HIS A 229 11.59 -6.41 1.96
C HIS A 229 10.33 -6.12 2.78
N SER A 230 9.16 -6.17 2.14
CA SER A 230 7.87 -5.84 2.72
C SER A 230 6.75 -6.58 2.00
N CYS A 231 5.56 -6.55 2.56
CA CYS A 231 4.32 -6.91 1.87
C CYS A 231 3.15 -6.05 2.36
N THR A 232 2.03 -6.09 1.64
CA THR A 232 0.79 -5.41 2.02
C THR A 232 0.20 -5.97 3.31
N ASN A 233 -0.23 -5.08 4.22
CA ASN A 233 -0.80 -5.46 5.51
C ASN A 233 -2.34 -5.41 5.47
N TYR A 234 -2.95 -6.39 4.84
CA TYR A 234 -4.41 -6.49 4.74
C TYR A 234 -5.11 -6.68 6.09
N GLU A 235 -4.43 -7.26 7.08
CA GLU A 235 -4.97 -7.37 8.43
C GLU A 235 -5.17 -6.00 9.07
N CYS A 236 -4.15 -5.11 9.00
CA CYS A 236 -4.28 -3.75 9.51
C CYS A 236 -5.25 -2.91 8.66
N TYR A 237 -5.31 -3.10 7.33
CA TYR A 237 -6.32 -2.48 6.48
C TYR A 237 -7.74 -2.82 6.98
N LYS A 238 -8.03 -4.12 7.17
CA LYS A 238 -9.34 -4.55 7.70
C LYS A 238 -9.59 -3.98 9.09
N GLY A 239 -8.62 -4.10 10.00
CA GLY A 239 -8.74 -3.59 11.36
C GLY A 239 -9.00 -2.08 11.40
N LEU A 240 -8.38 -1.32 10.49
CA LEU A 240 -8.51 0.12 10.42
C LEU A 240 -9.97 0.55 10.16
N TYR A 241 -10.56 0.14 9.03
CA TYR A 241 -11.93 0.58 8.71
C TYR A 241 -12.99 -0.07 9.60
N SER A 242 -12.81 -1.36 9.96
CA SER A 242 -13.82 -2.06 10.74
C SER A 242 -13.90 -1.56 12.19
N SER A 243 -12.77 -1.15 12.78
CA SER A 243 -12.74 -0.54 14.11
C SER A 243 -13.61 0.72 14.21
N PHE A 244 -13.55 1.58 13.20
CA PHE A 244 -14.38 2.78 13.14
C PHE A 244 -15.85 2.46 12.87
N ASN A 245 -16.15 1.51 11.98
CA ASN A 245 -17.52 1.16 11.64
C ASN A 245 -18.24 0.43 12.78
N SER A 246 -17.55 -0.43 13.50
CA SER A 246 -18.08 -1.15 14.66
C SER A 246 -17.99 -0.36 15.97
N MET A 247 -17.33 0.81 15.95
CA MET A 247 -16.98 1.58 17.15
C MET A 247 -16.25 0.69 18.17
N ASN A 248 -15.23 -0.05 17.71
CA ASN A 248 -14.47 -0.99 18.50
C ASN A 248 -12.97 -0.94 18.17
N LEU A 249 -12.26 0.04 18.74
CA LEU A 249 -10.83 0.24 18.51
C LEU A 249 -9.93 -0.90 19.05
N PHE A 250 -10.49 -1.82 19.85
CA PHE A 250 -9.76 -3.05 20.23
C PHE A 250 -9.34 -3.87 19.01
N GLU A 251 -10.08 -3.81 17.91
CA GLU A 251 -9.80 -4.61 16.71
C GLU A 251 -8.44 -4.22 16.10
N ILE A 252 -8.24 -2.95 15.78
CA ILE A 252 -6.95 -2.47 15.23
C ILE A 252 -5.83 -2.53 16.29
N ALA A 253 -6.13 -2.19 17.55
CA ALA A 253 -5.17 -2.23 18.63
C ALA A 253 -4.66 -3.66 18.89
N HIS A 254 -5.53 -4.68 18.79
CA HIS A 254 -5.14 -6.08 18.89
C HIS A 254 -4.23 -6.51 17.75
N SER A 255 -4.59 -6.18 16.50
CA SER A 255 -3.78 -6.49 15.32
C SER A 255 -2.38 -5.86 15.43
N LEU A 256 -2.30 -4.59 15.81
CA LEU A 256 -1.02 -3.89 15.98
C LEU A 256 -0.18 -4.50 17.13
N ASN A 257 -0.81 -4.82 18.27
CA ASN A 257 -0.10 -5.45 19.40
C ASN A 257 0.41 -6.85 19.04
N ARG A 258 -0.40 -7.65 18.33
CA ARG A 258 0.00 -8.97 17.86
C ARG A 258 1.17 -8.91 16.87
N GLN A 259 1.18 -7.92 15.99
CA GLN A 259 2.21 -7.77 14.97
C GLN A 259 3.49 -7.10 15.49
N TYR A 260 3.38 -6.06 16.33
CA TYR A 260 4.50 -5.17 16.68
C TYR A 260 4.67 -4.93 18.17
N GLY A 261 3.82 -5.48 19.03
CA GLY A 261 3.81 -5.24 20.47
C GLY A 261 5.10 -5.67 21.18
N PRO A 262 5.22 -5.34 22.48
CA PRO A 262 6.42 -5.64 23.27
C PRO A 262 6.55 -7.12 23.65
N GLU A 263 5.50 -7.91 23.52
CA GLU A 263 5.44 -9.28 23.97
C GLU A 263 6.32 -10.23 23.16
N GLN A 264 6.83 -11.29 23.75
CA GLN A 264 7.68 -12.26 23.06
C GLN A 264 6.99 -12.99 21.91
N TRP A 265 5.67 -13.15 21.98
CA TRP A 265 4.85 -13.77 20.92
C TRP A 265 4.52 -12.87 19.74
N CYS A 266 5.01 -11.63 19.74
CA CYS A 266 4.84 -10.68 18.62
C CYS A 266 5.42 -11.25 17.32
N ILE A 267 4.62 -11.24 16.25
CA ILE A 267 4.93 -12.01 15.04
C ILE A 267 5.75 -11.27 13.98
N TYR A 268 5.68 -9.93 13.93
CA TYR A 268 6.32 -9.13 12.86
C TYR A 268 7.23 -8.02 13.40
N ARG A 269 7.75 -8.17 14.61
CA ARG A 269 8.68 -7.19 15.20
C ARG A 269 9.87 -6.95 14.27
N GLY A 270 10.16 -5.66 14.01
CA GLY A 270 11.25 -5.25 13.14
C GLY A 270 10.95 -5.36 11.64
N LYS A 271 9.75 -5.78 11.25
CA LYS A 271 9.30 -5.73 9.85
C LYS A 271 8.57 -4.42 9.57
N HIS A 272 8.76 -3.92 8.36
CA HIS A 272 8.08 -2.74 7.85
C HIS A 272 7.09 -3.19 6.78
N LEU A 273 5.84 -3.48 7.19
CA LEU A 273 4.79 -3.89 6.26
C LEU A 273 4.13 -2.65 5.62
N MET A 274 3.72 -2.76 4.37
CA MET A 274 3.03 -1.67 3.69
C MET A 274 1.59 -1.57 4.19
N THR A 275 1.24 -0.44 4.78
CA THR A 275 -0.07 -0.13 5.34
C THR A 275 -0.84 0.81 4.43
N PHE A 276 -2.14 0.62 4.32
CA PHE A 276 -3.00 1.41 3.45
C PHE A 276 -4.43 1.48 4.01
N ALA A 277 -5.17 2.49 3.59
CA ALA A 277 -6.59 2.65 3.96
C ALA A 277 -7.53 2.16 2.85
N ASP A 278 -7.07 2.19 1.62
CA ASP A 278 -7.71 1.64 0.42
C ASP A 278 -6.68 1.43 -0.70
N ASN A 279 -7.09 0.77 -1.78
CA ASN A 279 -6.32 0.56 -3.00
C ASN A 279 -7.26 0.33 -4.20
N HIS A 280 -6.70 -0.11 -5.33
CA HIS A 280 -7.43 -0.33 -6.59
C HIS A 280 -8.35 -1.56 -6.60
N ASP A 281 -8.32 -2.41 -5.56
CA ASP A 281 -9.07 -3.67 -5.45
C ASP A 281 -10.10 -3.71 -4.32
N VAL A 282 -10.14 -2.68 -3.48
CA VAL A 282 -11.06 -2.60 -2.35
C VAL A 282 -11.89 -1.33 -2.38
N THR A 283 -13.06 -1.36 -1.75
CA THR A 283 -13.90 -0.17 -1.57
C THR A 283 -13.10 0.94 -0.92
N ARG A 284 -13.17 2.16 -1.48
CA ARG A 284 -12.44 3.33 -0.97
C ARG A 284 -12.84 3.66 0.46
N LEU A 285 -11.89 4.18 1.23
CA LEU A 285 -12.10 4.52 2.64
C LEU A 285 -13.30 5.45 2.82
N ALA A 286 -13.41 6.46 1.95
CA ALA A 286 -14.52 7.40 1.97
C ALA A 286 -15.89 6.74 1.73
N SER A 287 -15.95 5.60 1.03
CA SER A 287 -17.19 4.85 0.81
C SER A 287 -17.45 3.80 1.88
N ILE A 288 -16.40 3.16 2.43
CA ILE A 288 -16.58 2.07 3.40
C ILE A 288 -16.89 2.57 4.82
N LEU A 289 -16.40 3.77 5.19
CA LEU A 289 -16.68 4.36 6.49
C LEU A 289 -18.10 4.91 6.54
N THR A 290 -18.89 4.45 7.51
CA THR A 290 -20.27 4.89 7.74
C THR A 290 -20.33 6.31 8.28
N ASN A 291 -19.38 6.71 9.13
CA ASN A 291 -19.22 8.08 9.63
C ASN A 291 -18.03 8.76 8.98
N LYS A 292 -18.27 9.73 8.12
CA LYS A 292 -17.23 10.46 7.37
C LYS A 292 -16.29 11.27 8.26
N ARG A 293 -16.69 11.62 9.48
CA ARG A 293 -15.83 12.30 10.47
C ARG A 293 -14.66 11.41 10.93
N HIS A 294 -14.75 10.11 10.69
CA HIS A 294 -13.66 9.17 10.99
C HIS A 294 -12.57 9.14 9.91
N ILE A 295 -12.78 9.70 8.71
CA ILE A 295 -11.77 9.66 7.63
C ILE A 295 -10.44 10.31 8.07
N PRO A 296 -10.43 11.54 8.63
CA PRO A 296 -9.18 12.14 9.12
C PRO A 296 -8.52 11.32 10.24
N LEU A 297 -9.32 10.70 11.12
CA LEU A 297 -8.81 9.88 12.22
C LEU A 297 -8.17 8.58 11.69
N ALA A 298 -8.76 7.97 10.67
CA ALA A 298 -8.22 6.78 10.02
C ALA A 298 -6.85 7.07 9.37
N TYR A 299 -6.70 8.19 8.67
CA TYR A 299 -5.39 8.61 8.15
C TYR A 299 -4.41 8.94 9.27
N GLY A 300 -4.85 9.60 10.33
CA GLY A 300 -4.01 9.83 11.49
C GLY A 300 -3.52 8.51 12.12
N LEU A 301 -4.37 7.50 12.27
CA LEU A 301 -3.93 6.17 12.71
C LEU A 301 -2.97 5.53 11.71
N LEU A 302 -3.26 5.59 10.41
CA LEU A 302 -2.43 5.01 9.36
C LEU A 302 -0.99 5.52 9.40
N PHE A 303 -0.78 6.82 9.61
CA PHE A 303 0.54 7.42 9.67
C PHE A 303 1.24 7.24 11.04
N GLY A 304 0.49 7.04 12.12
CA GLY A 304 1.03 6.81 13.46
C GLY A 304 1.44 5.36 13.71
N MET A 305 0.74 4.40 13.14
CA MET A 305 1.02 2.97 13.35
C MET A 305 2.32 2.51 12.67
N PRO A 306 2.93 1.38 13.11
CA PRO A 306 4.08 0.78 12.43
C PRO A 306 3.75 0.39 10.99
N GLY A 307 4.71 0.53 10.10
CA GLY A 307 4.60 0.12 8.70
C GLY A 307 5.02 1.23 7.73
N ILE A 308 4.77 1.02 6.46
CA ILE A 308 5.06 1.95 5.35
C ILE A 308 3.72 2.44 4.82
N PRO A 309 3.33 3.70 5.05
CA PRO A 309 2.04 4.19 4.59
C PRO A 309 2.00 4.32 3.06
N CYS A 310 0.89 3.86 2.49
CA CYS A 310 0.58 3.99 1.07
C CYS A 310 -0.79 4.67 0.92
N ILE A 311 -0.85 5.70 0.08
CA ILE A 311 -2.06 6.44 -0.28
C ILE A 311 -2.44 6.02 -1.69
N TYR A 312 -3.69 5.69 -1.91
CA TYR A 312 -4.22 5.45 -3.24
C TYR A 312 -4.74 6.75 -3.85
N TYR A 313 -4.45 7.01 -5.12
CA TYR A 313 -4.75 8.29 -5.78
C TYR A 313 -6.23 8.69 -5.64
N GLY A 314 -6.47 9.91 -5.25
CA GLY A 314 -7.80 10.45 -4.98
C GLY A 314 -8.26 10.28 -3.53
N SER A 315 -7.71 9.35 -2.78
CA SER A 315 -8.13 9.12 -1.40
C SER A 315 -7.69 10.24 -0.46
N GLU A 316 -6.65 10.99 -0.83
CA GLU A 316 -6.17 12.14 -0.06
C GLU A 316 -7.12 13.35 -0.08
N TRP A 317 -8.12 13.35 -0.95
CA TRP A 317 -9.22 14.32 -0.87
C TRP A 317 -10.58 13.68 -0.60
N GLY A 318 -10.60 12.37 -0.26
CA GLY A 318 -11.81 11.65 0.11
C GLY A 318 -12.65 11.21 -1.09
N GLU A 319 -12.02 10.84 -2.22
CA GLU A 319 -12.75 10.27 -3.36
C GLU A 319 -13.51 9.02 -2.96
N GLU A 320 -14.75 8.92 -3.41
CA GLU A 320 -15.61 7.77 -3.17
C GLU A 320 -15.51 6.73 -4.29
N GLY A 321 -15.78 5.48 -3.96
CA GLY A 321 -15.82 4.36 -4.91
C GLY A 321 -16.09 3.06 -4.18
N THR A 322 -17.10 2.33 -4.61
CA THR A 322 -17.48 1.04 -4.03
C THR A 322 -17.14 -0.08 -5.00
N LYS A 323 -16.48 -1.13 -4.49
CA LYS A 323 -16.19 -2.33 -5.26
C LYS A 323 -17.50 -2.99 -5.70
N SER A 324 -17.59 -3.32 -6.99
CA SER A 324 -18.71 -4.03 -7.59
C SER A 324 -18.30 -5.47 -7.92
N PRO A 325 -19.24 -6.45 -7.87
CA PRO A 325 -18.97 -7.80 -8.38
C PRO A 325 -18.69 -7.85 -9.88
N ASP A 326 -19.20 -6.87 -10.65
CA ASP A 326 -19.11 -6.87 -12.10
C ASP A 326 -17.83 -6.22 -12.64
N ASN A 327 -17.32 -5.21 -11.95
CA ASN A 327 -16.12 -4.48 -12.36
C ASN A 327 -15.59 -3.56 -11.25
N ASP A 328 -14.36 -3.07 -11.41
CA ASP A 328 -13.68 -2.17 -10.48
C ASP A 328 -13.62 -0.72 -10.98
N TYR A 329 -14.42 -0.32 -11.95
CA TYR A 329 -14.32 1.02 -12.57
C TYR A 329 -14.52 2.15 -11.57
N ALA A 330 -15.44 1.98 -10.61
CA ALA A 330 -15.67 2.97 -9.56
C ALA A 330 -14.44 3.20 -8.66
N LEU A 331 -13.55 2.22 -8.56
CA LEU A 331 -12.30 2.32 -7.78
C LEU A 331 -11.17 3.00 -8.57
N ARG A 332 -11.29 3.09 -9.90
CA ARG A 332 -10.20 3.44 -10.83
C ARG A 332 -10.55 4.67 -11.69
N PRO A 333 -11.05 5.78 -11.08
CA PRO A 333 -11.50 6.96 -11.84
C PRO A 333 -10.34 7.69 -12.52
N CYS A 334 -10.68 8.45 -13.57
CA CYS A 334 -9.81 9.42 -14.20
C CYS A 334 -10.07 10.80 -13.58
N PHE A 335 -9.02 11.53 -13.27
CA PHE A 335 -9.11 12.93 -12.80
C PHE A 335 -8.35 13.85 -13.76
N ASP A 336 -8.94 14.97 -14.12
CA ASP A 336 -8.24 15.96 -14.96
C ASP A 336 -7.15 16.70 -14.18
N ALA A 337 -7.38 16.92 -12.88
CA ALA A 337 -6.44 17.58 -11.97
C ALA A 337 -6.64 17.09 -10.53
N PRO A 338 -5.66 17.29 -9.63
CA PRO A 338 -5.82 17.11 -8.19
C PRO A 338 -6.93 18.00 -7.63
N LYS A 339 -7.60 17.53 -6.55
CA LYS A 339 -8.69 18.25 -5.88
C LYS A 339 -8.39 18.45 -4.39
N PRO A 340 -7.26 19.11 -4.03
CA PRO A 340 -6.84 19.23 -2.64
C PRO A 340 -7.89 19.93 -1.78
N ASN A 341 -8.01 19.48 -0.52
CA ASN A 341 -8.92 19.99 0.50
C ASN A 341 -8.27 19.86 1.89
N ASP A 342 -9.05 20.11 2.96
CA ASP A 342 -8.56 20.02 4.34
C ASP A 342 -8.00 18.64 4.70
N LEU A 343 -8.55 17.55 4.14
CA LEU A 343 -8.00 16.20 4.32
C LEU A 343 -6.62 16.08 3.67
N THR A 344 -6.44 16.66 2.48
CA THR A 344 -5.13 16.70 1.79
C THR A 344 -4.11 17.45 2.64
N ASP A 345 -4.51 18.57 3.27
CA ASP A 345 -3.62 19.34 4.15
C ASP A 345 -3.24 18.57 5.40
N LEU A 346 -4.16 17.82 6.01
CA LEU A 346 -3.85 16.93 7.13
C LEU A 346 -2.85 15.85 6.70
N ILE A 347 -3.09 15.17 5.58
CA ILE A 347 -2.22 14.11 5.08
C ILE A 347 -0.81 14.66 4.78
N ARG A 348 -0.71 15.83 4.14
CA ARG A 348 0.58 16.50 3.90
C ARG A 348 1.37 16.72 5.20
N ARG A 349 0.71 17.17 6.26
CA ARG A 349 1.34 17.37 7.58
C ARG A 349 1.74 16.06 8.24
N LEU A 350 0.92 15.01 8.10
CA LEU A 350 1.25 13.67 8.59
C LEU A 350 2.46 13.07 7.86
N ILE A 351 2.57 13.26 6.54
CA ILE A 351 3.74 12.85 5.75
C ILE A 351 4.98 13.58 6.22
N ALA A 352 4.91 14.92 6.38
CA ALA A 352 6.03 15.73 6.85
C ALA A 352 6.49 15.30 8.25
N LEU A 353 5.54 15.12 9.19
CA LEU A 353 5.82 14.68 10.54
C LEU A 353 6.52 13.30 10.56
N ARG A 354 6.04 12.36 9.76
CA ARG A 354 6.64 11.03 9.68
C ARG A 354 8.06 11.09 9.10
N ARG A 355 8.29 11.88 8.06
CA ARG A 355 9.62 12.05 7.44
C ARG A 355 10.67 12.56 8.43
N GLU A 356 10.25 13.40 9.40
CA GLU A 356 11.11 13.99 10.41
C GLU A 356 11.27 13.14 11.69
N SER A 357 10.64 11.96 11.74
CA SER A 357 10.59 11.14 12.95
C SER A 357 11.06 9.70 12.73
N ASP A 358 12.20 9.36 13.34
CA ASP A 358 12.66 7.97 13.41
C ASP A 358 11.69 7.09 14.19
N ALA A 359 11.01 7.62 15.22
CA ALA A 359 10.06 6.87 16.02
C ALA A 359 8.81 6.47 15.21
N LEU A 360 8.29 7.36 14.38
CA LEU A 360 7.13 7.02 13.53
C LEU A 360 7.52 6.06 12.39
N CYS A 361 8.74 6.14 11.87
CA CYS A 361 9.25 5.24 10.83
C CYS A 361 9.59 3.85 11.37
N SER A 362 10.41 3.77 12.44
CA SER A 362 11.03 2.52 12.89
C SER A 362 10.92 2.25 14.40
N GLY A 363 10.30 3.15 15.17
CA GLY A 363 10.16 3.02 16.62
C GLY A 363 9.33 1.79 17.02
N SER A 364 9.54 1.34 18.26
CA SER A 364 8.73 0.31 18.89
C SER A 364 7.26 0.73 18.99
N TYR A 365 6.39 -0.22 19.19
CA TYR A 365 4.95 -0.01 19.37
C TYR A 365 4.48 -0.59 20.70
N ARG A 366 3.64 0.15 21.41
CA ARG A 366 2.98 -0.32 22.64
C ARG A 366 1.65 0.39 22.84
N ASN A 367 0.60 -0.36 23.13
CA ASN A 367 -0.69 0.19 23.56
C ASN A 367 -0.56 0.80 24.98
N ILE A 368 -1.13 1.99 25.17
CA ILE A 368 -1.19 2.70 26.46
C ILE A 368 -2.63 2.69 27.00
N VAL A 369 -3.59 3.13 26.19
CA VAL A 369 -5.03 3.13 26.55
C VAL A 369 -5.80 2.56 25.38
N ILE A 370 -6.72 1.65 25.67
CA ILE A 370 -7.66 1.08 24.71
C ILE A 370 -9.04 1.06 25.32
N THR A 371 -9.99 1.60 24.60
CA THR A 371 -11.43 1.45 24.87
C THR A 371 -12.13 1.15 23.54
N ASN A 372 -13.44 1.01 23.55
CA ASN A 372 -14.20 0.88 22.31
C ASN A 372 -14.00 2.08 21.37
N HIS A 373 -13.86 3.28 21.91
CA HIS A 373 -13.88 4.51 21.14
C HIS A 373 -12.57 5.29 21.16
N GLN A 374 -11.63 4.93 22.06
CA GLN A 374 -10.37 5.64 22.21
C GLN A 374 -9.19 4.66 22.10
N LEU A 375 -8.11 5.12 21.48
CA LEU A 375 -6.85 4.42 21.40
C LEU A 375 -5.70 5.40 21.61
N ILE A 376 -4.84 5.09 22.58
CA ILE A 376 -3.55 5.77 22.76
C ILE A 376 -2.46 4.73 22.68
N PHE A 377 -1.49 4.95 21.83
CA PHE A 377 -0.31 4.08 21.72
C PHE A 377 0.97 4.88 21.65
N GLU A 378 2.04 4.22 22.04
CA GLU A 378 3.41 4.74 22.03
C GLU A 378 4.15 4.30 20.77
N ARG A 379 4.91 5.21 20.16
CA ARG A 379 6.00 4.94 19.23
C ARG A 379 7.29 5.49 19.84
N LYS A 380 8.34 4.67 19.92
CA LYS A 380 9.53 5.05 20.69
C LYS A 380 10.82 4.55 20.07
N THR A 381 11.84 5.41 20.08
CA THR A 381 13.26 5.10 19.87
C THR A 381 14.06 5.48 21.12
N GLU A 382 15.36 5.41 21.05
CA GLU A 382 16.25 5.89 22.13
C GLU A 382 16.27 7.43 22.26
N LYS A 383 15.85 8.16 21.20
CA LYS A 383 15.96 9.63 21.12
C LYS A 383 14.64 10.35 21.30
N GLU A 384 13.55 9.73 20.94
CA GLU A 384 12.24 10.38 20.94
C GLU A 384 11.11 9.38 21.22
N GLN A 385 10.03 9.91 21.76
CA GLN A 385 8.80 9.19 22.03
C GLN A 385 7.62 9.99 21.50
N PHE A 386 6.72 9.30 20.81
CA PHE A 386 5.39 9.80 20.43
C PHE A 386 4.31 9.06 21.17
N LEU A 387 3.29 9.81 21.59
CA LEU A 387 1.98 9.27 21.91
C LEU A 387 1.04 9.69 20.76
N VAL A 388 0.40 8.70 20.15
CA VAL A 388 -0.65 8.92 19.16
C VAL A 388 -1.98 8.61 19.85
N ALA A 389 -2.83 9.60 19.99
CA ALA A 389 -4.05 9.53 20.75
C ALA A 389 -5.27 9.85 19.90
N VAL A 390 -6.22 8.90 19.79
CA VAL A 390 -7.43 9.00 18.97
C VAL A 390 -8.66 8.90 19.86
N ASN A 391 -9.63 9.79 19.61
CA ASN A 391 -10.99 9.70 20.12
C ASN A 391 -11.98 9.64 18.95
N ALA A 392 -12.61 8.50 18.75
CA ALA A 392 -13.59 8.28 17.67
C ALA A 392 -15.03 8.62 18.09
N SER A 393 -15.26 8.92 19.39
CA SER A 393 -16.61 9.24 19.89
C SER A 393 -17.02 10.68 19.57
N ASP A 394 -18.31 10.96 19.67
CA ASP A 394 -18.92 12.27 19.56
C ASP A 394 -18.86 13.10 20.85
N CYS A 395 -18.19 12.58 21.88
CA CYS A 395 -18.02 13.21 23.18
C CYS A 395 -16.54 13.41 23.50
N GLU A 396 -16.25 14.42 24.32
CA GLU A 396 -14.93 14.57 24.95
C GLU A 396 -14.63 13.38 25.85
N PHE A 397 -13.39 12.93 25.86
CA PHE A 397 -12.91 11.85 26.70
C PHE A 397 -11.69 12.29 27.51
N THR A 398 -11.71 12.06 28.82
CA THR A 398 -10.57 12.31 29.70
C THR A 398 -10.02 11.00 30.23
N VAL A 399 -8.76 10.72 29.88
CA VAL A 399 -8.01 9.58 30.44
C VAL A 399 -7.63 9.92 31.89
N GLY A 400 -7.74 8.93 32.80
CA GLY A 400 -7.28 9.07 34.19
C GLY A 400 -8.26 9.73 35.17
N CYS A 401 -9.47 10.08 34.77
CA CYS A 401 -10.51 10.50 35.71
C CYS A 401 -11.13 9.28 36.42
N VAL A 402 -11.00 9.24 37.76
CA VAL A 402 -11.59 8.24 38.66
C VAL A 402 -12.94 8.76 39.20
N ASP A 403 -13.78 9.36 38.38
CA ASP A 403 -15.09 9.82 38.79
C ASP A 403 -16.23 8.97 38.18
N GLY A 404 -16.62 7.98 38.93
CA GLY A 404 -17.97 7.58 39.29
C GLY A 404 -18.89 6.95 38.24
N ASN A 405 -18.53 6.80 36.94
CA ASN A 405 -19.34 6.04 35.96
C ASN A 405 -18.47 5.24 34.99
N ALA A 406 -17.72 4.32 35.56
CA ALA A 406 -16.79 3.46 34.82
C ALA A 406 -17.46 2.20 34.24
N SER A 407 -18.64 2.29 33.60
CA SER A 407 -19.24 1.12 32.96
C SER A 407 -18.67 0.78 31.59
N ASP A 408 -17.88 1.67 30.96
CA ASP A 408 -17.31 1.45 29.61
C ASP A 408 -15.75 1.46 29.57
N CYS A 409 -15.08 1.59 30.71
CA CYS A 409 -13.61 1.66 30.78
C CYS A 409 -13.01 0.36 31.33
N GLU A 410 -13.14 -0.76 30.61
CA GLU A 410 -12.66 -2.05 31.12
C GLU A 410 -11.15 -2.28 30.99
N PHE A 411 -10.35 -1.41 30.37
CA PHE A 411 -8.88 -1.56 30.36
C PHE A 411 -8.15 -0.21 30.28
N THR A 412 -8.10 0.54 31.38
CA THR A 412 -7.13 1.62 31.55
C THR A 412 -5.85 1.09 32.27
N ALA A 413 -5.18 0.11 31.68
CA ALA A 413 -3.84 -0.22 32.09
C ALA A 413 -2.89 0.82 31.50
N GLY A 414 -2.41 1.76 32.33
CA GLY A 414 -1.31 2.63 31.93
C GLY A 414 -1.54 4.14 31.99
N HIS A 415 -2.65 4.66 32.60
CA HIS A 415 -2.76 6.11 32.80
C HIS A 415 -1.61 6.67 33.65
N HIS A 416 -1.00 5.88 34.54
CA HIS A 416 0.23 6.24 35.26
C HIS A 416 1.45 6.36 34.33
N GLU A 417 1.36 5.88 33.08
CA GLU A 417 2.41 6.03 32.06
C GLU A 417 2.26 7.32 31.26
N LEU A 418 1.13 8.02 31.36
CA LEU A 418 0.89 9.32 30.78
C LEU A 418 1.46 10.44 31.67
N ASN A 419 2.76 10.37 31.96
CA ASN A 419 3.44 11.35 32.77
C ASN A 419 4.58 11.99 32.00
N GLY A 420 4.78 13.28 32.27
CA GLY A 420 5.88 14.07 31.72
C GLY A 420 5.43 15.15 30.78
N THR A 421 6.41 15.91 30.30
CA THR A 421 6.19 17.05 29.41
C THR A 421 6.23 16.59 27.97
N TYR A 422 5.17 16.86 27.25
CA TYR A 422 5.02 16.55 25.83
C TYR A 422 4.72 17.83 25.04
N GLU A 423 5.24 17.90 23.85
CA GLU A 423 4.88 18.89 22.85
C GLU A 423 3.81 18.31 21.93
N GLN A 424 2.67 18.98 21.76
CA GLN A 424 1.66 18.61 20.78
C GLN A 424 2.13 19.06 19.40
N ILE A 425 2.66 18.15 18.62
CA ILE A 425 3.26 18.44 17.31
C ILE A 425 2.17 18.58 16.23
N LEU A 426 1.11 17.79 16.35
CA LEU A 426 -0.02 17.81 15.40
C LEU A 426 -1.31 17.43 16.14
N SER A 427 -2.38 18.14 15.85
CA SER A 427 -3.74 17.69 16.17
C SER A 427 -4.70 17.95 15.02
N PHE A 428 -5.72 17.11 14.93
CA PHE A 428 -6.95 17.35 14.21
C PHE A 428 -8.10 17.23 15.20
N GLU A 429 -8.82 18.32 15.40
CA GLU A 429 -9.93 18.42 16.35
C GLU A 429 -10.86 19.54 15.92
N ASN A 430 -12.18 19.34 16.08
CA ASN A 430 -13.21 20.31 15.64
C ASN A 430 -13.00 20.76 14.18
N GLU A 431 -12.65 19.80 13.28
CA GLU A 431 -12.37 20.05 11.87
C GLU A 431 -11.21 21.02 11.60
N THR A 432 -10.35 21.23 12.62
CA THR A 432 -9.20 22.15 12.55
C THR A 432 -7.90 21.36 12.73
N ILE A 433 -6.91 21.67 11.90
CA ILE A 433 -5.55 21.11 12.00
C ILE A 433 -4.65 22.13 12.70
N THR A 434 -4.02 21.70 13.78
CA THR A 434 -2.97 22.48 14.47
C THR A 434 -1.63 21.76 14.32
N SER A 435 -0.59 22.46 13.86
CA SER A 435 0.77 21.93 13.75
C SER A 435 1.80 23.04 13.60
N GLY A 436 3.08 22.72 13.75
CA GLY A 436 4.18 23.66 13.58
C GLY A 436 4.27 24.69 14.72
N LYS A 437 4.32 25.99 14.42
CA LYS A 437 4.50 27.05 15.41
C LYS A 437 3.36 27.25 16.39
N ASP A 438 2.20 26.70 16.08
CA ASP A 438 1.00 26.77 16.93
C ASP A 438 0.90 25.59 17.91
N THR A 439 2.00 24.83 18.07
CA THR A 439 2.07 23.71 18.99
C THR A 439 2.09 24.18 20.45
N SER A 440 1.47 23.39 21.31
CA SER A 440 1.41 23.63 22.75
C SER A 440 2.23 22.59 23.50
N VAL A 441 2.87 23.03 24.61
CA VAL A 441 3.51 22.12 25.55
C VAL A 441 2.48 21.71 26.62
N GLN A 442 2.35 20.42 26.84
CA GLN A 442 1.43 19.85 27.82
C GLN A 442 2.21 19.03 28.85
N GLU A 443 1.94 19.26 30.10
CA GLU A 443 2.42 18.41 31.19
C GLU A 443 1.33 17.40 31.51
N LEU A 444 1.62 16.13 31.23
CA LEU A 444 0.70 15.03 31.51
C LEU A 444 1.00 14.48 32.90
N ASN A 445 0.04 14.60 33.80
CA ASN A 445 0.08 14.07 35.16
C ASN A 445 -0.89 12.91 35.32
N GLY A 446 -0.80 11.94 34.45
CA GLY A 446 -1.74 10.81 34.36
C GLY A 446 -3.08 11.15 33.68
N GLN A 447 -3.23 12.36 33.17
CA GLN A 447 -4.46 12.80 32.50
C GLN A 447 -4.19 13.34 31.10
N LEU A 448 -5.08 13.03 30.16
CA LEU A 448 -5.11 13.59 28.81
C LEU A 448 -6.57 13.75 28.38
N VAL A 449 -6.92 14.97 27.96
CA VAL A 449 -8.25 15.29 27.41
C VAL A 449 -8.21 15.16 25.90
N LEU A 450 -9.13 14.39 25.34
CA LEU A 450 -9.30 14.21 23.90
C LEU A 450 -10.69 14.72 23.49
N PRO A 451 -10.80 15.82 22.72
CA PRO A 451 -12.07 16.29 22.18
C PRO A 451 -12.76 15.21 21.33
N ALA A 452 -14.06 15.40 21.09
CA ALA A 452 -14.83 14.56 20.18
C ALA A 452 -14.18 14.52 18.78
N TYR A 453 -14.15 13.35 18.16
CA TYR A 453 -13.60 13.13 16.81
C TYR A 453 -12.21 13.78 16.62
N SER A 454 -11.27 13.42 17.49
CA SER A 454 -9.94 14.03 17.49
C SER A 454 -8.81 13.01 17.36
N ILE A 455 -7.70 13.50 16.82
CA ILE A 455 -6.41 12.80 16.88
C ILE A 455 -5.31 13.78 17.26
N ARG A 456 -4.39 13.34 18.14
CA ARG A 456 -3.24 14.11 18.60
C ARG A 456 -1.95 13.31 18.51
N TYR A 457 -0.90 14.00 18.10
CA TYR A 457 0.48 13.51 18.15
C TYR A 457 1.25 14.33 19.17
N LEU A 458 1.63 13.69 20.25
CA LEU A 458 2.36 14.28 21.36
C LEU A 458 3.79 13.73 21.36
N LYS A 459 4.78 14.61 21.27
CA LYS A 459 6.21 14.26 21.19
C LYS A 459 6.97 14.62 22.47
N ARG A 460 7.90 13.77 22.86
CA ARG A 460 8.90 14.04 23.90
C ARG A 460 10.28 13.60 23.42
N ALA A 461 11.29 14.45 23.60
CA ALA A 461 12.71 14.05 23.51
C ALA A 461 13.09 13.20 24.72
N LEU A 462 13.95 12.21 24.54
CA LEU A 462 14.39 11.27 25.57
C LEU A 462 15.85 11.50 25.93
#